data_c8dabd224f7dbdc1e37befafce5440aa
#
_entry.id   c8dabd224f7dbdc1e37befafce5440aa
#
_cell.length_a   1.000
_cell.length_b   1.000
_cell.length_c   1.000
_cell.angle_alpha   90.00
_cell.angle_beta   90.00
_cell.angle_gamma   90.00
#
_symmetry.space_group_name_H-M   'P 1'
#
loop_
_entity.id
_entity.type
_entity.pdbx_description
1 polymer ?
#
loop_
_entity_poly.entity_id
_entity_poly.type
_entity_poly.pdbx_seq_one_letter_code
_entity_poly.pdbx_strand_id
1 'polypeptide(L)'
;LLVTFTVVTTLFWGRVFCGYLCPFGALQDLLDRVVPNRFKRVIPALWHKRALYMKYVVLAVILVPAIAGSRASLYQYFEPFGTVFFGSPSRVLWLIAGLIVAASAVIPRFYCRYACPLGAALAVGSLISLNRIKRVEQCGHCSVCEQKCPTGAIEKSVIDFKECVRCNVCE
;
A
#
# COMPACT_ATOMS: atom_id res chain seq x y z
N LEU A 1 16.23 -10.32 11.35
CA LEU A 1 16.99 -9.25 10.70
C LEU A 1 16.09 -8.38 9.80
N LEU A 2 15.38 -8.97 8.83
CA LEU A 2 14.50 -8.23 7.90
C LEU A 2 13.37 -7.48 8.62
N VAL A 3 12.69 -8.14 9.55
CA VAL A 3 11.61 -7.53 10.34
C VAL A 3 12.13 -6.36 11.17
N THR A 4 13.26 -6.52 11.84
CA THR A 4 13.88 -5.45 12.64
C THR A 4 14.26 -4.27 11.74
N PHE A 5 14.84 -4.53 10.59
CA PHE A 5 15.18 -3.51 9.59
C PHE A 5 13.93 -2.76 9.12
N THR A 6 12.84 -3.47 8.81
CA THR A 6 11.58 -2.88 8.37
C THR A 6 10.96 -2.01 9.47
N VAL A 7 10.98 -2.46 10.73
CA VAL A 7 10.48 -1.69 11.87
C VAL A 7 11.31 -0.43 12.08
N VAL A 8 12.63 -0.54 12.08
CA VAL A 8 13.53 0.60 12.25
C VAL A 8 13.34 1.63 11.13
N THR A 9 13.34 1.20 9.87
CA THR A 9 13.12 2.10 8.73
C THR A 9 11.76 2.78 8.79
N THR A 10 10.73 2.08 9.27
CA THR A 10 9.37 2.65 9.41
C THR A 10 9.31 3.69 10.52
N LEU A 11 10.01 3.49 11.62
CA LEU A 11 10.06 4.46 12.71
C LEU A 11 10.82 5.74 12.31
N PHE A 12 11.86 5.62 11.49
CA PHE A 12 12.63 6.79 11.05
C PHE A 12 11.99 7.50 9.86
N TRP A 13 11.58 6.77 8.84
CA TRP A 13 11.17 7.33 7.54
C TRP A 13 9.72 7.00 7.14
N GLY A 14 8.95 6.36 7.98
CA GLY A 14 7.58 5.94 7.65
C GLY A 14 7.56 4.78 6.64
N ARG A 15 6.61 4.78 5.71
CA ARG A 15 6.34 3.66 4.79
C ARG A 15 7.29 3.55 3.59
N VAL A 16 8.56 3.93 3.76
CA VAL A 16 9.59 3.85 2.68
C VAL A 16 9.77 2.42 2.18
N PHE A 17 9.66 1.42 3.05
CA PHE A 17 9.74 0.01 2.67
C PHE A 17 8.76 -0.33 1.53
N CYS A 18 7.51 0.15 1.62
CA CYS A 18 6.49 -0.10 0.59
C CYS A 18 6.78 0.61 -0.74
N GLY A 19 7.55 1.70 -0.71
CA GLY A 19 7.90 2.49 -1.89
C GLY A 19 9.09 1.95 -2.67
N TYR A 20 10.10 1.41 -1.97
CA TYR A 20 11.40 1.11 -2.57
C TYR A 20 11.84 -0.35 -2.43
N LEU A 21 11.53 -1.02 -1.32
CA LEU A 21 12.03 -2.36 -1.04
C LEU A 21 11.02 -3.47 -1.33
N CYS A 22 9.71 -3.18 -1.27
CA CYS A 22 8.71 -4.21 -1.49
C CYS A 22 8.64 -4.60 -2.98
N PRO A 23 9.00 -5.84 -3.35
CA PRO A 23 8.99 -6.23 -4.76
C PRO A 23 7.59 -6.24 -5.37
N PHE A 24 6.56 -6.48 -4.55
CA PHE A 24 5.16 -6.39 -5.01
C PHE A 24 4.74 -4.92 -5.26
N GLY A 25 5.26 -3.98 -4.46
CA GLY A 25 5.10 -2.55 -4.71
C GLY A 25 5.78 -2.13 -6.02
N ALA A 26 7.00 -2.59 -6.24
CA ALA A 26 7.74 -2.34 -7.49
C ALA A 26 7.03 -2.93 -8.72
N LEU A 27 6.45 -4.13 -8.60
CA LEU A 27 5.64 -4.75 -9.65
C LEU A 27 4.42 -3.88 -10.00
N GLN A 28 3.71 -3.35 -9.01
CA GLN A 28 2.57 -2.48 -9.24
C GLN A 28 2.98 -1.14 -9.88
N ASP A 29 4.12 -0.58 -9.49
CA ASP A 29 4.66 0.64 -10.11
C ASP A 29 5.10 0.40 -11.56
N LEU A 30 5.63 -0.78 -11.85
CA LEU A 30 5.97 -1.18 -13.22
C LEU A 30 4.70 -1.28 -14.08
N LEU A 31 3.65 -1.93 -13.56
CA LEU A 31 2.35 -2.00 -14.23
C LEU A 31 1.76 -0.61 -14.46
N ASP A 32 1.89 0.27 -13.47
CA ASP A 32 1.41 1.65 -13.59
C ASP A 32 2.13 2.44 -14.69
N ARG A 33 3.40 2.14 -14.96
CA ARG A 33 4.16 2.76 -16.06
C ARG A 33 3.81 2.19 -17.43
N VAL A 34 3.53 0.88 -17.50
CA VAL A 34 3.22 0.18 -18.76
C VAL A 34 1.79 0.47 -19.21
N VAL A 35 0.84 0.55 -18.27
CA VAL A 35 -0.57 0.79 -18.60
C VAL A 35 -0.80 2.27 -18.88
N PRO A 36 -1.31 2.63 -20.08
CA PRO A 36 -1.58 4.02 -20.42
C PRO A 36 -2.65 4.64 -19.53
N ASN A 37 -2.50 5.93 -19.24
CA ASN A 37 -3.38 6.69 -18.32
C ASN A 37 -4.86 6.65 -18.70
N ARG A 38 -5.18 6.30 -19.94
CA ARG A 38 -6.56 6.17 -20.46
C ARG A 38 -7.37 5.09 -19.73
N PHE A 39 -6.71 4.05 -19.21
CA PHE A 39 -7.36 2.95 -18.48
C PHE A 39 -7.39 3.16 -16.97
N LYS A 40 -6.65 4.15 -16.46
CA LYS A 40 -6.58 4.44 -15.03
C LYS A 40 -7.85 5.15 -14.58
N ARG A 41 -8.47 4.62 -13.55
CA ARG A 41 -9.65 5.23 -12.92
C ARG A 41 -9.28 5.84 -11.57
N VAL A 42 -9.63 7.11 -11.42
CA VAL A 42 -9.55 7.79 -10.12
C VAL A 42 -10.81 7.43 -9.34
N ILE A 43 -10.64 6.83 -8.18
CA ILE A 43 -11.76 6.48 -7.31
C ILE A 43 -12.29 7.75 -6.65
N PRO A 44 -13.63 7.98 -6.61
CA PRO A 44 -14.21 9.11 -5.88
C PRO A 44 -13.75 9.12 -4.41
N ALA A 45 -13.47 10.30 -3.87
CA ALA A 45 -12.88 10.49 -2.55
C ALA A 45 -13.66 9.77 -1.41
N LEU A 46 -14.98 9.68 -1.53
CA LEU A 46 -15.83 9.01 -0.55
C LEU A 46 -15.59 7.50 -0.49
N TRP A 47 -15.53 6.86 -1.67
CA TRP A 47 -15.25 5.42 -1.79
C TRP A 47 -13.80 5.11 -1.42
N HIS A 48 -12.90 6.00 -1.78
CA HIS A 48 -11.49 5.88 -1.41
C HIS A 48 -11.30 5.81 0.12
N LYS A 49 -11.89 6.74 0.85
CA LYS A 49 -11.79 6.76 2.32
C LYS A 49 -12.35 5.49 2.97
N ARG A 50 -13.49 4.99 2.50
CA ARG A 50 -14.06 3.73 3.01
C ARG A 50 -13.19 2.52 2.67
N ALA A 51 -12.67 2.45 1.45
CA ALA A 51 -11.80 1.36 1.01
C ALA A 51 -10.47 1.32 1.79
N LEU A 52 -9.94 2.45 2.24
CA LEU A 52 -8.73 2.49 3.07
C LEU A 52 -8.89 1.75 4.42
N TYR A 53 -10.09 1.68 4.95
CA TYR A 53 -10.34 0.91 6.18
C TYR A 53 -10.28 -0.60 5.96
N MET A 54 -10.48 -1.08 4.72
CA MET A 54 -10.48 -2.51 4.41
C MET A 54 -9.16 -3.18 4.80
N LYS A 55 -8.00 -2.54 4.56
CA LYS A 55 -6.70 -3.09 4.95
C LYS A 55 -6.55 -3.30 6.47
N TYR A 56 -7.19 -2.45 7.30
CA TYR A 56 -7.18 -2.61 8.75
C TYR A 56 -8.08 -3.76 9.20
N VAL A 57 -9.21 -3.97 8.50
CA VAL A 57 -10.09 -5.13 8.73
C VAL A 57 -9.34 -6.43 8.39
N VAL A 58 -8.65 -6.47 7.24
CA VAL A 58 -7.81 -7.61 6.85
C VAL A 58 -6.72 -7.87 7.89
N LEU A 59 -6.04 -6.81 8.36
CA LEU A 59 -5.04 -6.91 9.41
C LEU A 59 -5.63 -7.49 10.72
N ALA A 60 -6.81 -7.02 11.14
CA ALA A 60 -7.48 -7.52 12.33
C ALA A 60 -7.88 -8.99 12.19
N VAL A 61 -8.43 -9.38 11.03
CA VAL A 61 -8.81 -10.78 10.74
C VAL A 61 -7.60 -11.72 10.79
N ILE A 62 -6.41 -11.24 10.44
CA ILE A 62 -5.18 -12.03 10.51
C ILE A 62 -4.60 -12.05 11.94
N LEU A 63 -4.60 -10.91 12.63
CA LEU A 63 -4.01 -10.75 13.96
C LEU A 63 -4.82 -11.46 15.06
N VAL A 64 -6.15 -11.39 15.01
CA VAL A 64 -7.01 -11.97 16.05
C VAL A 64 -6.78 -13.50 16.21
N PRO A 65 -6.80 -14.32 15.15
CA PRO A 65 -6.51 -15.74 15.27
C PRO A 65 -5.05 -16.03 15.66
N ALA A 66 -4.11 -15.20 15.19
CA ALA A 66 -2.70 -15.36 15.53
C ALA A 66 -2.45 -15.15 17.02
N ILE A 67 -3.10 -14.18 17.65
CA ILE A 67 -3.00 -13.93 19.10
C ILE A 67 -3.76 -14.99 19.88
N ALA A 68 -4.88 -15.51 19.36
CA ALA A 68 -5.65 -16.60 19.97
C ALA A 68 -4.95 -17.98 19.92
N GLY A 69 -3.72 -18.05 19.38
CA GLY A 69 -2.92 -19.28 19.35
C GLY A 69 -3.39 -20.32 18.33
N SER A 70 -4.25 -19.94 17.39
CA SER A 70 -4.66 -20.85 16.32
C SER A 70 -3.48 -21.11 15.37
N ARG A 71 -3.12 -22.39 15.19
CA ARG A 71 -2.04 -22.84 14.29
C ARG A 71 -2.36 -22.64 12.80
N ALA A 72 -3.59 -22.29 12.47
CA ALA A 72 -4.03 -21.98 11.11
C ALA A 72 -3.54 -20.58 10.73
N SER A 73 -2.45 -20.49 10.01
CA SER A 73 -1.95 -19.24 9.48
C SER A 73 -2.81 -18.84 8.27
N LEU A 74 -3.91 -18.14 8.53
CA LEU A 74 -4.77 -17.55 7.50
C LEU A 74 -3.98 -16.62 6.55
N TYR A 75 -2.84 -16.14 7.00
CA TYR A 75 -1.92 -15.30 6.23
C TYR A 75 -1.47 -15.96 4.93
N GLN A 76 -1.16 -17.29 4.95
CA GLN A 76 -0.73 -18.03 3.77
C GLN A 76 -1.78 -18.05 2.64
N TYR A 77 -3.07 -18.01 3.00
CA TYR A 77 -4.15 -18.02 2.02
C TYR A 77 -4.46 -16.64 1.44
N PHE A 78 -4.07 -15.58 2.13
CA PHE A 78 -4.41 -14.22 1.74
C PHE A 78 -3.25 -13.46 1.08
N GLU A 79 -2.05 -14.05 1.03
CA GLU A 79 -0.86 -13.37 0.56
C GLU A 79 -0.57 -13.64 -0.92
N PRO A 80 -0.95 -12.73 -1.84
CA PRO A 80 -0.64 -12.87 -3.26
C PRO A 80 0.86 -12.80 -3.53
N PHE A 81 1.64 -12.23 -2.61
CA PHE A 81 3.10 -12.16 -2.69
C PHE A 81 3.74 -13.55 -2.72
N GLY A 82 3.35 -14.42 -1.78
CA GLY A 82 3.84 -15.80 -1.72
C GLY A 82 3.47 -16.59 -2.98
N THR A 83 2.26 -16.37 -3.52
CA THR A 83 1.80 -17.04 -4.72
C THR A 83 2.61 -16.62 -5.95
N VAL A 84 2.86 -15.32 -6.12
CA VAL A 84 3.55 -14.78 -7.31
C VAL A 84 5.05 -15.09 -7.28
N PHE A 85 5.70 -15.00 -6.12
CA PHE A 85 7.17 -15.13 -6.02
C PHE A 85 7.65 -16.53 -5.65
N PHE A 86 6.85 -17.35 -4.97
CA PHE A 86 7.23 -18.71 -4.56
C PHE A 86 6.46 -19.83 -5.28
N GLY A 87 5.49 -19.49 -6.15
CA GLY A 87 4.79 -20.47 -6.97
C GLY A 87 3.90 -21.41 -6.17
N SER A 88 2.79 -20.93 -5.65
CA SER A 88 1.81 -21.79 -4.97
C SER A 88 1.18 -22.81 -5.92
N PRO A 89 0.97 -24.08 -5.50
CA PRO A 89 0.32 -25.11 -6.31
C PRO A 89 -1.20 -24.87 -6.50
N SER A 90 -1.81 -23.94 -5.78
CA SER A 90 -3.25 -23.69 -5.80
C SER A 90 -3.67 -22.81 -6.97
N ARG A 91 -4.52 -23.34 -7.86
CA ARG A 91 -5.11 -22.57 -8.97
C ARG A 91 -5.97 -21.39 -8.50
N VAL A 92 -6.61 -21.53 -7.35
CA VAL A 92 -7.46 -20.46 -6.77
C VAL A 92 -6.62 -19.26 -6.37
N LEU A 93 -5.45 -19.49 -5.74
CA LEU A 93 -4.54 -18.41 -5.37
C LEU A 93 -3.98 -17.68 -6.59
N TRP A 94 -3.72 -18.37 -7.69
CA TRP A 94 -3.31 -17.75 -8.96
C TRP A 94 -4.42 -16.90 -9.57
N LEU A 95 -5.69 -17.33 -9.49
CA LEU A 95 -6.82 -16.52 -9.93
C LEU A 95 -6.95 -15.24 -9.08
N ILE A 96 -6.83 -15.34 -7.77
CA ILE A 96 -6.88 -14.19 -6.86
C ILE A 96 -5.71 -13.23 -7.14
N ALA A 97 -4.49 -13.76 -7.28
CA ALA A 97 -3.31 -12.96 -7.62
C ALA A 97 -3.47 -12.25 -8.96
N GLY A 98 -3.96 -12.96 -10.00
CA GLY A 98 -4.23 -12.40 -11.31
C GLY A 98 -5.29 -11.28 -11.26
N LEU A 99 -6.34 -11.46 -10.46
CA LEU A 99 -7.39 -10.47 -10.28
C LEU A 99 -6.87 -9.21 -9.55
N ILE A 100 -6.00 -9.39 -8.56
CA ILE A 100 -5.33 -8.28 -7.85
C ILE A 100 -4.38 -7.53 -8.79
N VAL A 101 -3.62 -8.24 -9.63
CA VAL A 101 -2.72 -7.64 -10.63
C VAL A 101 -3.54 -6.85 -11.66
N ALA A 102 -4.64 -7.42 -12.15
CA ALA A 102 -5.55 -6.75 -13.08
C ALA A 102 -6.20 -5.50 -12.45
N ALA A 103 -6.64 -5.58 -11.20
CA ALA A 103 -7.15 -4.43 -10.47
C ALA A 103 -6.08 -3.34 -10.27
N SER A 104 -4.82 -3.76 -10.05
CA SER A 104 -3.67 -2.84 -9.91
C SER A 104 -3.30 -2.14 -11.23
N ALA A 105 -3.66 -2.71 -12.38
CA ALA A 105 -3.50 -2.07 -13.67
C ALA A 105 -4.50 -0.92 -13.91
N VAL A 106 -5.69 -1.00 -13.28
CA VAL A 106 -6.73 0.04 -13.37
C VAL A 106 -6.60 1.09 -12.26
N ILE A 107 -6.24 0.66 -11.06
CA ILE A 107 -6.11 1.52 -9.88
C ILE A 107 -4.66 1.43 -9.40
N PRO A 108 -3.89 2.53 -9.46
CA PRO A 108 -2.49 2.53 -9.02
C PRO A 108 -2.34 2.01 -7.59
N ARG A 109 -1.43 1.05 -7.42
CA ARG A 109 -1.10 0.42 -6.13
C ARG A 109 -2.31 -0.16 -5.37
N PHE A 110 -3.29 -0.72 -6.08
CA PHE A 110 -4.56 -1.23 -5.52
C PHE A 110 -4.35 -2.11 -4.28
N TYR A 111 -3.53 -3.15 -4.38
CA TYR A 111 -3.29 -4.07 -3.27
C TYR A 111 -2.62 -3.39 -2.08
N CYS A 112 -1.54 -2.64 -2.31
CA CYS A 112 -0.80 -1.95 -1.26
C CYS A 112 -1.65 -0.91 -0.52
N ARG A 113 -2.64 -0.35 -1.22
CA ARG A 113 -3.51 0.72 -0.74
C ARG A 113 -4.69 0.22 0.07
N TYR A 114 -5.33 -0.89 -0.36
CA TYR A 114 -6.62 -1.32 0.19
C TYR A 114 -6.62 -2.69 0.85
N ALA A 115 -5.72 -3.60 0.48
CA ALA A 115 -5.78 -4.98 0.92
C ALA A 115 -4.55 -5.48 1.70
N CYS A 116 -3.40 -4.81 1.59
CA CYS A 116 -2.15 -5.30 2.18
C CYS A 116 -2.14 -5.15 3.72
N PRO A 117 -2.10 -6.25 4.50
CA PRO A 117 -2.04 -6.19 5.95
C PRO A 117 -0.72 -5.62 6.46
N LEU A 118 0.39 -5.93 5.79
CA LEU A 118 1.69 -5.32 6.10
C LEU A 118 1.65 -3.81 5.89
N GLY A 119 1.03 -3.35 4.80
CA GLY A 119 0.82 -1.92 4.53
C GLY A 119 -0.01 -1.24 5.62
N ALA A 120 -1.00 -1.94 6.21
CA ALA A 120 -1.77 -1.42 7.34
C ALA A 120 -0.93 -1.33 8.62
N ALA A 121 -0.14 -2.35 8.93
CA ALA A 121 0.76 -2.35 10.09
C ALA A 121 1.80 -1.21 10.00
N LEU A 122 2.42 -1.05 8.83
CA LEU A 122 3.38 0.04 8.59
C LEU A 122 2.71 1.43 8.60
N ALA A 123 1.43 1.53 8.21
CA ALA A 123 0.67 2.78 8.31
C ALA A 123 0.48 3.21 9.77
N VAL A 124 0.17 2.25 10.66
CA VAL A 124 0.08 2.51 12.11
C VAL A 124 1.46 2.89 12.66
N GLY A 125 2.52 2.15 12.30
CA GLY A 125 3.89 2.46 12.70
C GLY A 125 4.37 3.84 12.23
N SER A 126 3.95 4.29 11.06
CA SER A 126 4.32 5.59 10.51
C SER A 126 3.77 6.78 11.29
N LEU A 127 2.76 6.57 12.15
CA LEU A 127 2.26 7.63 13.05
C LEU A 127 3.31 8.10 14.06
N ILE A 128 4.26 7.23 14.41
CA ILE A 128 5.32 7.50 15.38
C ILE A 128 6.62 7.94 14.65
N SER A 129 6.60 7.99 13.32
CA SER A 129 7.78 8.33 12.52
C SER A 129 8.32 9.72 12.83
N LEU A 130 9.66 9.77 13.02
CA LEU A 130 10.39 10.99 13.38
C LEU A 130 10.50 11.98 12.21
N ASN A 131 10.76 11.46 11.01
CA ASN A 131 10.95 12.27 9.81
C ASN A 131 9.67 12.32 8.99
N ARG A 132 8.88 13.37 9.17
CA ARG A 132 7.67 13.60 8.37
C ARG A 132 7.97 14.54 7.22
N ILE A 133 7.46 14.22 6.03
CA ILE A 133 7.48 15.15 4.89
C ILE A 133 6.59 16.32 5.26
N LYS A 134 7.18 17.50 5.36
CA LYS A 134 6.45 18.75 5.50
C LYS A 134 6.16 19.28 4.09
N ARG A 135 4.98 19.84 3.94
CA ARG A 135 4.59 20.52 2.72
C ARG A 135 5.53 21.69 2.46
N VAL A 136 5.84 21.94 1.19
CA VAL A 136 6.56 23.16 0.77
C VAL A 136 5.63 24.35 1.01
N GLU A 137 6.07 25.35 1.77
CA GLU A 137 5.28 26.55 2.13
C GLU A 137 4.79 27.34 0.91
N GLN A 138 5.54 27.26 -0.21
CA GLN A 138 5.23 27.91 -1.48
C GLN A 138 4.19 27.17 -2.34
N CYS A 139 3.66 26.03 -1.87
CA CYS A 139 2.67 25.28 -2.61
C CYS A 139 1.34 26.03 -2.66
N GLY A 140 1.07 26.72 -3.76
CA GLY A 140 -0.17 27.42 -4.05
C GLY A 140 -1.33 26.48 -4.37
N HIS A 141 -2.37 26.97 -5.04
CA HIS A 141 -3.59 26.22 -5.38
C HIS A 141 -3.42 25.18 -6.50
N CYS A 142 -2.22 24.67 -6.72
CA CYS A 142 -1.91 23.68 -7.72
C CYS A 142 -2.30 22.28 -7.23
N SER A 143 -3.15 21.54 -7.97
CA SER A 143 -3.59 20.18 -7.66
C SER A 143 -2.74 19.08 -8.32
N VAL A 144 -1.61 19.42 -8.94
CA VAL A 144 -0.79 18.48 -9.71
C VAL A 144 -0.25 17.34 -8.84
N CYS A 145 0.24 17.65 -7.62
CA CYS A 145 0.74 16.65 -6.70
C CYS A 145 -0.36 15.69 -6.22
N GLU A 146 -1.57 16.20 -6.02
CA GLU A 146 -2.74 15.40 -5.65
C GLU A 146 -3.10 14.40 -6.75
N GLN A 147 -3.10 14.84 -8.01
CA GLN A 147 -3.41 14.00 -9.18
C GLN A 147 -2.31 12.97 -9.46
N LYS A 148 -1.04 13.33 -9.25
CA LYS A 148 0.10 12.44 -9.50
C LYS A 148 0.42 11.50 -8.34
N CYS A 149 -0.21 11.65 -7.17
CA CYS A 149 0.08 10.82 -6.01
C CYS A 149 -0.41 9.38 -6.22
N PRO A 150 0.47 8.37 -6.32
CA PRO A 150 0.06 6.99 -6.63
C PRO A 150 -0.73 6.34 -5.49
N THR A 151 -0.59 6.85 -4.27
CA THR A 151 -1.32 6.36 -3.10
C THR A 151 -2.54 7.22 -2.73
N GLY A 152 -2.71 8.40 -3.37
CA GLY A 152 -3.75 9.35 -3.01
C GLY A 152 -3.62 9.87 -1.57
N ALA A 153 -2.39 9.97 -1.09
CA ALA A 153 -2.09 10.46 0.26
C ALA A 153 -2.23 11.99 0.40
N ILE A 154 -2.51 12.71 -0.68
CA ILE A 154 -2.64 14.17 -0.68
C ILE A 154 -4.10 14.53 -0.88
N GLU A 155 -4.69 15.23 0.07
CA GLU A 155 -6.05 15.76 -0.01
C GLU A 155 -6.02 17.24 0.37
N LYS A 156 -6.55 18.12 -0.50
CA LYS A 156 -6.61 19.57 -0.27
C LYS A 156 -5.28 20.16 0.24
N SER A 157 -4.19 19.73 -0.36
CA SER A 157 -2.83 20.16 -0.01
C SER A 157 -2.31 19.67 1.35
N VAL A 158 -2.99 18.79 2.04
CA VAL A 158 -2.53 18.14 3.27
C VAL A 158 -2.06 16.73 2.94
N ILE A 159 -0.89 16.35 3.43
CA ILE A 159 -0.34 15.02 3.23
C ILE A 159 -0.78 14.12 4.38
N ASP A 160 -1.56 13.08 4.08
CA ASP A 160 -1.83 12.01 5.04
C ASP A 160 -0.63 11.08 5.13
N PHE A 161 0.12 11.23 6.20
CA PHE A 161 1.37 10.50 6.39
C PHE A 161 1.17 8.98 6.55
N LYS A 162 -0.01 8.54 6.97
CA LYS A 162 -0.37 7.12 7.05
C LYS A 162 -0.38 6.46 5.68
N GLU A 163 -0.74 7.20 4.64
CA GLU A 163 -0.86 6.69 3.27
C GLU A 163 0.35 7.03 2.41
N CYS A 164 1.20 7.93 2.86
CA CYS A 164 2.39 8.35 2.13
C CYS A 164 3.47 7.27 2.12
N VAL A 165 3.90 6.83 0.93
CA VAL A 165 4.99 5.85 0.72
C VAL A 165 6.32 6.50 0.39
N ARG A 166 6.43 7.81 0.49
CA ARG A 166 7.65 8.60 0.20
C ARG A 166 8.25 8.32 -1.19
N CYS A 167 7.43 8.33 -2.20
CA CYS A 167 7.89 8.11 -3.58
C CYS A 167 8.56 9.35 -4.22
N ASN A 168 8.67 10.46 -3.52
CA ASN A 168 9.27 11.74 -3.95
C ASN A 168 8.67 12.34 -5.23
N VAL A 169 7.44 11.96 -5.61
CA VAL A 169 6.76 12.49 -6.80
C VAL A 169 6.23 13.92 -6.56
N CYS A 170 6.10 14.32 -5.29
CA CYS A 170 5.59 15.63 -4.88
C CYS A 170 6.69 16.62 -4.43
N GLU A 171 7.93 16.20 -4.41
CA GLU A 171 9.11 17.05 -4.25
C GLU A 171 9.62 17.48 -5.64
#